data_6fbd244c8858b997b8a6bd1515ac3d95
#
_entry.id   6fbd244c8858b997b8a6bd1515ac3d95
#
_cell.length_a   1.000
_cell.length_b   1.000
_cell.length_c   1.000
_cell.angle_alpha   90.00
_cell.angle_beta   90.00
_cell.angle_gamma   90.00
#
_symmetry.space_group_name_H-M   'P 1'
#
loop_
_entity.id
_entity.type
_entity.pdbx_description
1 polymer ?
#
loop_
_entity_poly.entity_id
_entity_poly.type
_entity_poly.pdbx_seq_one_letter_code
_entity_poly.pdbx_strand_id
1 'polypeptide(L)'
;MRRLTLAFTAGILAAGAAAAHGLGSEAPAQQTAGILTCVTKPEASLVFGRTPVADCTFAAERGGFRQSYVAVFSPAATTAELETAQKVTWRVLTKDGFARPGMLADRFTAAQDQTAAKPELVGRAATLRLLSHSGQSSAKFALAQPRVQLAAAQPGMTR
;
A
#
# COMPACT_ATOMS: atom_id res chain seq x y z
N MET A 1 2.14 -72.96 51.64
CA MET A 1 2.26 -71.52 51.79
C MET A 1 2.66 -70.96 50.43
N ARG A 2 1.69 -70.48 49.63
CA ARG A 2 1.90 -69.93 48.30
C ARG A 2 1.65 -68.42 48.38
N ARG A 3 2.69 -67.63 48.15
CA ARG A 3 2.58 -66.17 48.07
C ARG A 3 2.29 -65.79 46.62
N LEU A 4 1.10 -65.26 46.39
CA LEU A 4 0.77 -64.57 45.09
C LEU A 4 1.32 -63.20 45.12
N THR A 5 2.16 -62.88 44.14
CA THR A 5 2.62 -61.51 43.81
C THR A 5 1.75 -61.00 42.71
N LEU A 6 0.96 -59.95 42.99
CA LEU A 6 0.20 -59.18 42.03
C LEU A 6 1.13 -58.12 41.39
N ALA A 7 1.34 -58.27 40.10
CA ALA A 7 2.02 -57.23 39.28
C ALA A 7 1.00 -56.18 38.84
N PHE A 8 1.18 -54.95 39.30
CA PHE A 8 0.46 -53.77 38.80
C PHE A 8 1.13 -53.25 37.54
N THR A 9 0.48 -53.34 36.39
CA THR A 9 0.87 -52.64 35.16
C THR A 9 0.25 -51.28 35.15
N ALA A 10 1.08 -50.24 35.35
CA ALA A 10 0.70 -48.85 35.17
C ALA A 10 0.66 -48.51 33.68
N GLY A 11 -0.54 -48.34 33.14
CA GLY A 11 -0.73 -47.84 31.79
C GLY A 11 -0.46 -46.31 31.72
N ILE A 12 0.52 -45.90 30.95
CA ILE A 12 0.80 -44.49 30.66
C ILE A 12 -0.12 -44.05 29.51
N LEU A 13 -1.14 -43.27 29.84
CA LEU A 13 -1.95 -42.54 28.85
C LEU A 13 -1.13 -41.34 28.34
N ALA A 14 -0.54 -41.46 27.15
CA ALA A 14 0.03 -40.36 26.44
C ALA A 14 -1.11 -39.49 25.89
N ALA A 15 -1.40 -38.38 26.55
CA ALA A 15 -2.27 -37.32 26.02
C ALA A 15 -1.53 -36.61 24.88
N GLY A 16 -1.86 -36.94 23.63
CA GLY A 16 -1.40 -36.19 22.44
C GLY A 16 -2.02 -34.81 22.41
N ALA A 17 -1.25 -33.79 22.75
CA ALA A 17 -1.61 -32.41 22.48
C ALA A 17 -1.58 -32.18 20.96
N ALA A 18 -2.72 -32.20 20.30
CA ALA A 18 -2.87 -31.74 18.94
C ALA A 18 -2.67 -30.21 18.96
N ALA A 19 -1.47 -29.77 18.65
CA ALA A 19 -1.22 -28.36 18.34
C ALA A 19 -2.00 -28.02 17.07
N ALA A 20 -3.17 -27.40 17.23
CA ALA A 20 -3.87 -26.75 16.16
C ALA A 20 -2.99 -25.58 15.70
N HIS A 21 -2.16 -25.84 14.69
CA HIS A 21 -1.49 -24.77 13.94
C HIS A 21 -2.61 -24.02 13.24
N GLY A 22 -3.01 -22.87 13.83
CA GLY A 22 -3.89 -21.92 13.18
C GLY A 22 -3.28 -21.62 11.81
N LEU A 23 -4.02 -22.00 10.77
CA LEU A 23 -3.76 -21.54 9.41
C LEU A 23 -4.04 -20.03 9.41
N GLY A 24 -3.09 -19.23 9.94
CA GLY A 24 -3.04 -17.82 9.68
C GLY A 24 -2.97 -17.68 8.17
N SER A 25 -4.00 -17.12 7.56
CA SER A 25 -3.95 -16.69 6.16
C SER A 25 -2.86 -15.65 6.06
N GLU A 26 -1.64 -16.10 5.82
CA GLU A 26 -0.52 -15.24 5.50
C GLU A 26 -0.87 -14.55 4.19
N ALA A 27 -1.09 -13.22 4.25
CA ALA A 27 -1.38 -12.44 3.06
C ALA A 27 -0.26 -12.72 2.05
N PRO A 28 -0.57 -13.00 0.77
CA PRO A 28 0.45 -13.36 -0.22
C PRO A 28 1.52 -12.28 -0.26
N ALA A 29 2.77 -12.70 -0.14
CA ALA A 29 3.93 -11.81 -0.14
C ALA A 29 3.87 -10.90 -1.36
N GLN A 30 3.86 -9.59 -1.14
CA GLN A 30 3.86 -8.59 -2.19
C GLN A 30 5.28 -8.26 -2.59
N GLN A 31 5.54 -8.16 -3.89
CA GLN A 31 6.85 -7.84 -4.46
C GLN A 31 6.84 -6.44 -5.08
N THR A 32 7.99 -5.78 -5.06
CA THR A 32 8.14 -4.46 -5.68
C THR A 32 8.03 -4.55 -7.19
N ALA A 33 7.09 -3.78 -7.75
CA ALA A 33 6.90 -3.63 -9.19
C ALA A 33 7.54 -2.34 -9.72
N GLY A 34 7.73 -1.32 -8.86
CA GLY A 34 8.35 -0.06 -9.24
C GLY A 34 8.09 1.05 -8.24
N ILE A 35 8.34 2.28 -8.69
CA ILE A 35 8.22 3.51 -7.90
C ILE A 35 7.25 4.46 -8.61
N LEU A 36 6.30 5.00 -7.84
CA LEU A 36 5.39 6.06 -8.27
C LEU A 36 5.77 7.35 -7.55
N THR A 37 6.13 8.37 -8.31
CA THR A 37 6.43 9.72 -7.78
C THR A 37 5.35 10.69 -8.24
N CYS A 38 4.73 11.39 -7.30
CA CYS A 38 3.68 12.38 -7.53
C CYS A 38 4.12 13.75 -7.04
N VAL A 39 3.81 14.78 -7.83
CA VAL A 39 4.02 16.19 -7.46
C VAL A 39 2.70 16.91 -7.61
N THR A 40 2.17 17.48 -6.52
CA THR A 40 0.91 18.23 -6.55
C THR A 40 1.04 19.54 -7.33
N LYS A 41 -0.07 19.93 -7.95
CA LYS A 41 -0.20 21.20 -8.70
C LYS A 41 -1.14 22.13 -7.94
N PRO A 42 -0.60 23.12 -7.21
CA PRO A 42 -1.41 24.07 -6.45
C PRO A 42 -2.48 24.77 -7.28
N GLU A 43 -2.11 25.23 -8.47
CA GLU A 43 -2.99 25.94 -9.40
C GLU A 43 -4.19 25.07 -9.85
N ALA A 44 -3.97 23.80 -10.16
CA ALA A 44 -5.03 22.88 -10.54
C ALA A 44 -5.89 22.52 -9.34
N SER A 45 -5.30 22.38 -8.15
CA SER A 45 -6.00 22.02 -6.91
C SER A 45 -7.03 23.08 -6.50
N LEU A 46 -6.76 24.35 -6.75
CA LEU A 46 -7.69 25.45 -6.47
C LEU A 46 -8.93 25.41 -7.37
N VAL A 47 -8.77 25.03 -8.63
CA VAL A 47 -9.87 24.91 -9.60
C VAL A 47 -10.83 23.78 -9.23
N PHE A 48 -10.31 22.71 -8.63
CA PHE A 48 -11.09 21.53 -8.22
C PHE A 48 -11.60 21.60 -6.76
N GLY A 49 -11.82 22.79 -6.22
CA GLY A 49 -12.51 22.99 -4.95
C GLY A 49 -11.75 22.40 -3.75
N ARG A 50 -10.48 22.71 -3.58
CA ARG A 50 -9.60 22.25 -2.49
C ARG A 50 -9.22 20.76 -2.59
N THR A 51 -9.36 20.18 -3.76
CA THR A 51 -8.95 18.78 -3.99
C THR A 51 -7.55 18.77 -4.59
N PRO A 52 -6.52 18.26 -3.91
CA PRO A 52 -5.18 18.21 -4.45
C PRO A 52 -5.13 17.32 -5.70
N VAL A 53 -4.55 17.87 -6.78
CA VAL A 53 -4.29 17.17 -8.03
C VAL A 53 -2.77 17.10 -8.22
N ALA A 54 -2.27 15.97 -8.71
CA ALA A 54 -0.85 15.79 -8.94
C ALA A 54 -0.56 15.12 -10.28
N ASP A 55 0.57 15.48 -10.86
CA ASP A 55 1.19 14.69 -11.92
C ASP A 55 2.06 13.61 -11.28
N CYS A 56 1.86 12.40 -11.73
CA CYS A 56 2.58 11.24 -11.23
C CYS A 56 3.33 10.54 -12.37
N THR A 57 4.52 10.07 -12.07
CA THR A 57 5.29 9.22 -12.96
C THR A 57 5.57 7.90 -12.27
N PHE A 58 5.13 6.82 -12.88
CA PHE A 58 5.49 5.47 -12.50
C PHE A 58 6.71 5.01 -13.29
N ALA A 59 7.69 4.46 -12.60
CA ALA A 59 8.85 3.81 -13.18
C ALA A 59 8.91 2.36 -12.68
N ALA A 60 8.82 1.40 -13.60
CA ALA A 60 8.93 -0.01 -13.28
C ALA A 60 10.35 -0.36 -12.81
N GLU A 61 10.47 -1.27 -11.84
CA GLU A 61 11.76 -1.75 -11.35
C GLU A 61 12.46 -2.62 -12.41
N ARG A 62 11.68 -3.32 -13.23
CA ARG A 62 12.18 -4.18 -14.30
C ARG A 62 11.66 -3.72 -15.67
N GLY A 63 12.48 -3.84 -16.70
CA GLY A 63 12.06 -3.62 -18.09
C GLY A 63 11.98 -2.17 -18.55
N GLY A 64 12.41 -1.18 -17.74
CA GLY A 64 12.49 0.22 -18.16
C GLY A 64 11.15 0.90 -18.49
N PHE A 65 10.03 0.25 -18.21
CA PHE A 65 8.69 0.78 -18.47
C PHE A 65 8.40 2.01 -17.61
N ARG A 66 7.88 3.06 -18.23
CA ARG A 66 7.42 4.28 -17.56
C ARG A 66 6.03 4.64 -18.03
N GLN A 67 5.23 5.14 -17.13
CA GLN A 67 3.89 5.63 -17.45
C GLN A 67 3.52 6.83 -16.59
N SER A 68 2.87 7.83 -17.20
CA SER A 68 2.36 9.01 -16.52
C SER A 68 0.92 8.78 -16.07
N TYR A 69 0.59 9.35 -14.90
CA TYR A 69 -0.75 9.32 -14.30
C TYR A 69 -1.09 10.71 -13.79
N VAL A 70 -2.38 10.99 -13.71
CA VAL A 70 -2.92 12.09 -12.93
C VAL A 70 -3.52 11.51 -11.67
N ALA A 71 -3.13 12.06 -10.51
CA ALA A 71 -3.68 11.69 -9.22
C ALA A 71 -4.64 12.75 -8.70
N VAL A 72 -5.75 12.29 -8.14
CA VAL A 72 -6.70 13.11 -7.38
C VAL A 72 -6.72 12.55 -5.97
N PHE A 73 -6.40 13.39 -5.00
CA PHE A 73 -6.34 13.03 -3.59
C PHE A 73 -7.65 13.34 -2.86
N SER A 74 -7.73 12.98 -1.60
CA SER A 74 -8.83 13.44 -0.73
C SER A 74 -8.77 14.96 -0.57
N PRO A 75 -9.91 15.64 -0.36
CA PRO A 75 -9.92 17.07 -0.14
C PRO A 75 -8.99 17.48 1.00
N ALA A 76 -8.24 18.57 0.78
CA ALA A 76 -7.31 19.09 1.77
C ALA A 76 -8.03 19.64 3.00
N ALA A 77 -7.48 19.37 4.18
CA ALA A 77 -8.01 19.88 5.43
C ALA A 77 -7.77 21.39 5.58
N THR A 78 -6.65 21.90 5.06
CA THR A 78 -6.25 23.31 5.13
C THR A 78 -5.88 23.86 3.76
N THR A 79 -6.01 25.20 3.59
CA THR A 79 -5.58 25.89 2.36
C THR A 79 -4.07 25.84 2.20
N ALA A 80 -3.32 25.88 3.28
CA ALA A 80 -1.86 25.82 3.26
C ALA A 80 -1.31 24.53 2.61
N GLU A 81 -2.05 23.42 2.66
CA GLU A 81 -1.70 22.18 1.98
C GLU A 81 -1.78 22.27 0.45
N LEU A 82 -2.54 23.26 -0.07
CA LEU A 82 -2.75 23.47 -1.49
C LEU A 82 -1.79 24.51 -2.08
N GLU A 83 -1.22 25.40 -1.26
CA GLU A 83 -0.41 26.53 -1.72
C GLU A 83 1.01 26.14 -2.13
N THR A 84 1.48 25.01 -1.62
CA THR A 84 2.85 24.53 -1.87
C THR A 84 2.83 23.17 -2.58
N ALA A 85 3.64 23.05 -3.62
CA ALA A 85 3.81 21.77 -4.30
C ALA A 85 4.36 20.71 -3.34
N GLN A 86 3.65 19.59 -3.23
CA GLN A 86 4.03 18.45 -2.40
C GLN A 86 4.58 17.34 -3.28
N LYS A 87 5.74 16.80 -2.91
CA LYS A 87 6.31 15.64 -3.59
C LYS A 87 6.19 14.40 -2.70
N VAL A 88 5.54 13.39 -3.22
CA VAL A 88 5.33 12.11 -2.52
C VAL A 88 5.78 10.97 -3.41
N THR A 89 6.52 10.03 -2.84
CA THR A 89 7.02 8.85 -3.54
C THR A 89 6.50 7.59 -2.86
N TRP A 90 5.92 6.71 -3.67
CA TRP A 90 5.34 5.45 -3.24
C TRP A 90 6.09 4.29 -3.86
N ARG A 91 6.34 3.27 -3.07
CA ARG A 91 6.70 1.95 -3.58
C ARG A 91 5.43 1.24 -4.04
N VAL A 92 5.44 0.78 -5.27
CA VAL A 92 4.33 0.02 -5.86
C VAL A 92 4.60 -1.46 -5.65
N LEU A 93 3.68 -2.13 -5.01
CA LEU A 93 3.76 -3.56 -4.72
C LEU A 93 2.66 -4.30 -5.49
N THR A 94 3.01 -5.44 -6.08
CA THR A 94 2.09 -6.37 -6.72
C THR A 94 2.36 -7.80 -6.23
N LYS A 95 1.47 -8.73 -6.52
CA LYS A 95 1.65 -10.14 -6.12
C LYS A 95 2.89 -10.78 -6.74
N ASP A 96 3.24 -10.39 -7.96
CA ASP A 96 4.30 -11.01 -8.77
C ASP A 96 5.50 -10.08 -9.07
N GLY A 97 5.46 -8.82 -8.61
CA GLY A 97 6.52 -7.84 -8.84
C GLY A 97 6.60 -7.31 -10.27
N PHE A 98 5.59 -7.58 -11.11
CA PHE A 98 5.59 -7.10 -12.49
C PHE A 98 4.74 -5.84 -12.67
N ALA A 99 5.29 -4.91 -13.44
CA ALA A 99 4.59 -3.72 -13.91
C ALA A 99 3.80 -4.03 -15.18
N ARG A 100 2.54 -3.56 -15.24
CA ARG A 100 1.68 -3.67 -16.41
C ARG A 100 1.12 -2.30 -16.79
N PRO A 101 0.96 -2.01 -18.09
CA PRO A 101 0.33 -0.77 -18.53
C PRO A 101 -1.05 -0.58 -17.90
N GLY A 102 -1.30 0.63 -17.37
CA GLY A 102 -2.60 0.97 -16.78
C GLY A 102 -2.91 0.35 -15.41
N MET A 103 -2.05 -0.46 -14.83
CA MET A 103 -2.34 -1.18 -13.58
C MET A 103 -2.62 -0.27 -12.38
N LEU A 104 -2.12 0.96 -12.43
CA LEU A 104 -2.36 1.98 -11.39
C LEU A 104 -3.57 2.86 -11.67
N ALA A 105 -4.25 2.70 -12.82
CA ALA A 105 -5.48 3.44 -13.12
C ALA A 105 -6.64 2.89 -12.28
N ASP A 106 -6.63 3.22 -10.99
CA ASP A 106 -7.55 2.69 -9.99
C ASP A 106 -7.76 3.67 -8.83
N ARG A 107 -8.68 3.31 -7.95
CA ARG A 107 -8.88 3.96 -6.66
C ARG A 107 -8.12 3.19 -5.58
N PHE A 108 -7.27 3.89 -4.87
CA PHE A 108 -6.51 3.37 -3.74
C PHE A 108 -7.09 3.90 -2.44
N THR A 109 -7.29 3.05 -1.45
CA THR A 109 -7.81 3.40 -0.13
C THR A 109 -6.88 2.95 0.97
N ALA A 110 -6.88 3.66 2.09
CA ALA A 110 -6.08 3.30 3.25
C ALA A 110 -6.42 1.88 3.72
N ALA A 111 -5.39 1.08 4.01
CA ALA A 111 -5.57 -0.22 4.62
C ALA A 111 -6.20 -0.08 6.01
N GLN A 112 -7.08 -1.02 6.40
CA GLN A 112 -7.82 -0.93 7.66
C GLN A 112 -6.93 -1.08 8.90
N ASP A 113 -5.82 -1.79 8.78
CA ASP A 113 -4.91 -2.10 9.89
C ASP A 113 -3.63 -1.26 9.88
N GLN A 114 -3.73 0.02 9.51
CA GLN A 114 -2.56 0.88 9.44
C GLN A 114 -1.99 1.20 10.82
N THR A 115 -0.81 0.70 11.10
CA THR A 115 0.06 1.31 12.08
C THR A 115 0.65 2.59 11.49
N ALA A 116 0.62 3.70 12.24
CA ALA A 116 1.05 5.03 11.77
C ALA A 116 2.47 5.11 11.18
N ALA A 117 3.27 4.05 11.33
CA ALA A 117 4.65 3.99 10.85
C ALA A 117 4.81 3.74 9.34
N LYS A 118 3.82 3.14 8.66
CA LYS A 118 3.94 2.80 7.22
C LYS A 118 2.56 2.87 6.54
N PRO A 119 2.12 4.06 6.14
CA PRO A 119 0.84 4.18 5.46
C PRO A 119 0.84 3.44 4.13
N GLU A 120 -0.16 2.61 3.95
CA GLU A 120 -0.40 1.85 2.73
C GLU A 120 -1.76 2.19 2.15
N LEU A 121 -1.81 2.32 0.83
CA LEU A 121 -3.04 2.50 0.07
C LEU A 121 -3.24 1.27 -0.81
N VAL A 122 -4.37 0.61 -0.66
CA VAL A 122 -4.68 -0.64 -1.34
C VAL A 122 -5.61 -0.39 -2.52
N GLY A 123 -5.21 -0.84 -3.69
CA GLY A 123 -6.00 -0.93 -4.92
C GLY A 123 -6.22 -2.38 -5.33
N ARG A 124 -6.92 -2.60 -6.46
CA ARG A 124 -7.23 -3.96 -6.95
C ARG A 124 -6.01 -4.72 -7.44
N ALA A 125 -5.11 -4.04 -8.16
CA ALA A 125 -3.95 -4.67 -8.80
C ALA A 125 -2.63 -4.41 -8.07
N ALA A 126 -2.58 -3.38 -7.22
CA ALA A 126 -1.36 -2.95 -6.56
C ALA A 126 -1.64 -2.35 -5.18
N THR A 127 -0.61 -2.30 -4.36
CA THR A 127 -0.58 -1.57 -3.09
C THR A 127 0.49 -0.48 -3.19
N LEU A 128 0.16 0.73 -2.71
CA LEU A 128 1.10 1.84 -2.63
C LEU A 128 1.58 1.97 -1.19
N ARG A 129 2.86 1.77 -0.95
CA ARG A 129 3.51 1.97 0.35
C ARG A 129 4.32 3.23 0.31
N LEU A 130 4.08 4.16 1.24
CA LEU A 130 4.85 5.40 1.32
C LEU A 130 6.33 5.10 1.48
N LEU A 131 7.16 5.63 0.58
CA LEU A 131 8.60 5.46 0.57
C LEU A 131 9.32 6.71 1.10
N SER A 132 8.96 7.86 0.55
CA SER A 132 9.53 9.15 0.94
C SER A 132 8.59 10.30 0.62
N HIS A 133 8.85 11.41 1.27
CA HIS A 133 8.18 12.70 1.05
C HIS A 133 9.22 13.82 1.21
N SER A 134 8.99 14.96 0.57
CA SER A 134 9.85 16.14 0.73
C SER A 134 9.27 17.09 1.78
N GLY A 135 10.02 17.28 2.89
CA GLY A 135 9.66 18.20 3.97
C GLY A 135 8.50 17.74 4.87
N GLN A 136 8.25 18.47 5.95
CA GLN A 136 7.23 18.15 6.94
C GLN A 136 5.80 18.27 6.38
N SER A 137 5.56 19.22 5.50
CA SER A 137 4.25 19.43 4.86
C SER A 137 3.85 18.24 3.99
N SER A 138 4.80 17.71 3.19
CA SER A 138 4.55 16.53 2.37
C SER A 138 4.36 15.25 3.20
N ALA A 139 5.01 15.15 4.37
CA ALA A 139 4.76 14.08 5.32
C ALA A 139 3.32 14.09 5.84
N LYS A 140 2.88 15.23 6.34
CA LYS A 140 1.50 15.42 6.83
C LYS A 140 0.49 15.15 5.71
N PHE A 141 0.75 15.68 4.51
CA PHE A 141 -0.07 15.45 3.34
C PHE A 141 -0.20 13.96 3.01
N ALA A 142 0.92 13.24 2.90
CA ALA A 142 0.92 11.81 2.55
C ALA A 142 0.21 10.94 3.60
N LEU A 143 0.36 11.27 4.90
CA LEU A 143 -0.27 10.56 6.00
C LEU A 143 -1.76 10.86 6.12
N ALA A 144 -2.20 12.05 5.70
CA ALA A 144 -3.60 12.47 5.76
C ALA A 144 -4.46 11.92 4.62
N GLN A 145 -3.88 11.21 3.64
CA GLN A 145 -4.60 10.75 2.46
C GLN A 145 -5.28 9.39 2.68
N PRO A 146 -6.56 9.34 3.03
CA PRO A 146 -7.29 8.07 3.14
C PRO A 146 -7.61 7.46 1.77
N ARG A 147 -7.52 8.25 0.70
CA ARG A 147 -7.88 7.84 -0.67
C ARG A 147 -7.09 8.62 -1.72
N VAL A 148 -6.66 7.90 -2.75
CA VAL A 148 -6.07 8.45 -3.97
C VAL A 148 -6.71 7.77 -5.17
N GLN A 149 -7.12 8.55 -6.18
CA GLN A 149 -7.57 8.03 -7.45
C GLN A 149 -6.54 8.38 -8.52
N LEU A 150 -6.07 7.38 -9.24
CA LEU A 150 -5.12 7.53 -10.34
C LEU A 150 -5.83 7.25 -11.67
N ALA A 151 -5.59 8.10 -12.65
CA ALA A 151 -5.98 7.90 -14.04
C ALA A 151 -4.73 7.93 -14.92
N ALA A 152 -4.62 7.03 -15.89
CA ALA A 152 -3.53 7.06 -16.85
C ALA A 152 -3.59 8.36 -17.65
N ALA A 153 -2.49 9.12 -17.68
CA ALA A 153 -2.39 10.27 -18.56
C ALA A 153 -2.30 9.78 -20.01
N GLN A 154 -3.15 10.34 -20.88
CA GLN A 154 -3.07 10.02 -22.31
C GLN A 154 -1.80 10.65 -22.89
N PRO A 155 -0.94 9.90 -23.61
CA PRO A 155 0.15 10.48 -24.33
C PRO A 155 -0.44 11.31 -25.48
N GLY A 156 -0.31 12.64 -25.41
CA GLY A 156 -0.56 13.47 -26.59
C GLY A 156 -1.56 14.60 -26.52
N MET A 157 -1.69 15.33 -25.40
CA MET A 157 -2.28 16.68 -25.40
C MET A 157 -1.32 17.70 -24.81
N THR A 158 -0.15 17.80 -25.40
CA THR A 158 0.63 19.06 -25.33
C THR A 158 0.11 19.97 -26.44
N ARG A 159 -0.75 20.90 -26.08
CA ARG A 159 -0.95 22.12 -26.85
C ARG A 159 0.03 23.17 -26.37
#